data_40bec100b40d17e220476c608e67d857
#
_entry.id   40bec100b40d17e220476c608e67d857
#
_cell.length_a   1.000
_cell.length_b   1.000
_cell.length_c   1.000
_cell.angle_alpha   90.00
_cell.angle_beta   90.00
_cell.angle_gamma   90.00
#
_symmetry.space_group_name_H-M   'P 1'
#
loop_
_entity.id
_entity.type
_entity.pdbx_description
1 polymer ?
#
loop_
_entity_poly.entity_id
_entity_poly.type
_entity_poly.pdbx_seq_one_letter_code
_entity_poly.pdbx_strand_id
1 'polypeptide(L)' 'MKTVWIYINTDALPGDVDYVQVFASEEAANRWIEENDPEGVAFEYPVQE' A
#
# COMPACT_ATOMS: atom_id res chain seq x y z
N MET A 1 6.86 -15.27 10.14
CA MET A 1 5.91 -14.95 9.07
C MET A 1 6.20 -13.58 8.53
N LYS A 2 6.10 -13.43 7.22
CA LYS A 2 6.31 -12.13 6.59
C LYS A 2 4.98 -11.45 6.34
N THR A 3 4.96 -10.15 6.54
CA THR A 3 3.80 -9.34 6.19
C THR A 3 4.26 -8.19 5.33
N VAL A 4 3.32 -7.63 4.59
CA VAL A 4 3.55 -6.44 3.78
C VAL A 4 2.48 -5.42 4.11
N TRP A 5 2.72 -4.17 3.73
CA TRP A 5 1.75 -3.09 3.90
C TRP A 5 1.24 -2.72 2.52
N ILE A 6 -0.08 -2.69 2.38
CA ILE A 6 -0.73 -2.50 1.09
C ILE A 6 -1.57 -1.23 1.13
N TYR A 7 -1.38 -0.40 0.11
CA TYR A 7 -2.21 0.77 -0.14
C TYR A 7 -2.99 0.53 -1.42
N ILE A 8 -4.29 0.80 -1.41
CA ILE A 8 -5.13 0.65 -2.60
C ILE A 8 -5.64 2.03 -3.02
N ASN A 9 -5.39 2.36 -4.28
CA ASN A 9 -5.85 3.60 -4.87
C ASN A 9 -7.21 3.36 -5.53
N THR A 10 -8.27 3.82 -4.88
CA THR A 10 -9.64 3.60 -5.37
C THR A 10 -9.98 4.42 -6.60
N ASP A 11 -9.14 5.38 -6.96
CA ASP A 11 -9.33 6.18 -8.17
C ASP A 11 -8.73 5.52 -9.41
N ALA A 12 -7.94 4.47 -9.23
CA ALA A 12 -7.36 3.71 -10.33
C ALA A 12 -8.17 2.45 -10.58
N LEU A 13 -7.99 1.85 -11.76
CA LEU A 13 -8.68 0.62 -12.12
C LEU A 13 -7.84 -0.60 -11.75
N PRO A 14 -8.47 -1.73 -11.38
CA PRO A 14 -7.74 -2.97 -11.14
C PRO A 14 -6.91 -3.35 -12.37
N GLY A 15 -5.67 -3.74 -12.12
CA GLY A 15 -4.73 -4.04 -13.18
C GLY A 15 -3.83 -2.88 -13.56
N ASP A 16 -4.18 -1.67 -13.14
CA ASP A 16 -3.35 -0.51 -13.33
C ASP A 16 -2.16 -0.58 -12.38
N VAL A 17 -1.00 -0.14 -12.83
CA VAL A 17 0.21 -0.20 -12.01
C VAL A 17 0.09 0.68 -10.76
N ASP A 18 -0.75 1.72 -10.82
CA ASP A 18 -0.95 2.63 -9.69
C ASP A 18 -2.10 2.20 -8.77
N TYR A 19 -2.76 1.08 -9.06
CA TYR A 19 -3.89 0.64 -8.27
C TYR A 19 -3.48 0.15 -6.87
N VAL A 20 -2.40 -0.60 -6.79
CA VAL A 20 -1.91 -1.17 -5.55
C VAL A 20 -0.44 -0.81 -5.36
N GLN A 21 -0.10 -0.36 -4.14
CA GLN A 21 1.29 -0.16 -3.75
C GLN A 21 1.59 -1.10 -2.59
N VAL A 22 2.73 -1.77 -2.66
CA VAL A 22 3.14 -2.73 -1.63
C VAL A 22 4.44 -2.26 -1.00
N PHE A 23 4.47 -2.25 0.33
CA PHE A 23 5.62 -1.76 1.09
C PHE A 23 6.10 -2.82 2.06
N ALA A 24 7.40 -2.82 2.34
CA ALA A 24 7.99 -3.78 3.26
C ALA A 24 7.71 -3.43 4.73
N SER A 25 7.37 -2.19 5.03
CA SER A 25 7.13 -1.74 6.39
C SER A 25 6.07 -0.67 6.47
N GLU A 26 5.50 -0.52 7.66
CA GLU A 26 4.52 0.53 7.92
C GLU A 26 5.11 1.92 7.70
N GLU A 27 6.35 2.09 8.13
CA GLU A 27 7.03 3.37 7.98
C GLU A 27 7.16 3.79 6.53
N ALA A 28 7.55 2.85 5.67
CA ALA A 28 7.66 3.12 4.24
C ALA A 28 6.31 3.46 3.63
N ALA A 29 5.27 2.73 4.03
CA ALA A 29 3.92 2.97 3.54
C ALA A 29 3.43 4.36 3.96
N ASN A 30 3.60 4.71 5.22
CA ASN A 30 3.14 6.00 5.72
C ASN A 30 3.86 7.16 5.05
N ARG A 31 5.15 7.02 4.81
CA ARG A 31 5.93 8.05 4.14
C ARG A 31 5.40 8.31 2.72
N TRP A 32 5.16 7.23 2.00
CA TRP A 32 4.65 7.33 0.63
C TRP A 32 3.26 7.97 0.61
N ILE A 33 2.40 7.56 1.54
CA ILE A 33 1.03 8.08 1.65
C ILE A 33 1.04 9.57 1.95
N GLU A 34 1.89 10.01 2.88
CA GLU A 34 1.99 11.43 3.21
C GLU A 34 2.35 12.29 2.00
N GLU A 35 3.18 11.76 1.12
CA GLU A 35 3.64 12.49 -0.05
C GLU A 35 2.68 12.41 -1.23
N ASN A 36 1.92 11.33 -1.35
CA ASN A 36 1.15 11.06 -2.54
C ASN A 36 -0.37 11.08 -2.32
N ASP A 37 -0.82 10.65 -1.16
CA ASP A 37 -2.25 10.61 -0.85
C ASP A 37 -2.45 10.69 0.66
N PRO A 38 -2.40 11.90 1.24
CA PRO A 38 -2.48 12.07 2.70
C PRO A 38 -3.75 11.52 3.35
N GLU A 39 -4.79 11.30 2.57
CA GLU A 39 -6.04 10.75 3.07
C GLU A 39 -6.10 9.23 2.95
N GLY A 40 -5.10 8.64 2.30
CA GLY A 40 -5.05 7.20 2.12
C GLY A 40 -4.64 6.48 3.38
N VAL A 41 -4.90 5.18 3.40
CA VAL A 41 -4.49 4.32 4.50
C VAL A 41 -3.86 3.05 3.94
N ALA A 42 -2.90 2.52 4.68
CA ALA A 42 -2.31 1.24 4.35
C ALA A 42 -2.70 0.23 5.43
N PHE A 43 -2.74 -1.03 5.05
CA PHE A 43 -3.04 -2.10 6.00
C PHE A 43 -2.04 -3.24 5.84
N GLU A 44 -1.83 -3.94 6.94
CA GLU A 44 -0.91 -5.07 6.97
C GLU A 44 -1.58 -6.32 6.43
N TYR A 45 -0.83 -7.09 5.66
CA TYR A 45 -1.37 -8.29 5.05
C TYR A 45 -0.30 -9.38 5.07
N PRO A 46 -0.65 -10.61 5.45
CA PRO A 46 0.35 -11.69 5.49
C PRO A 46 0.70 -12.16 4.08
N VAL A 47 1.97 -12.52 3.92
CA VAL A 47 2.43 -13.06 2.65
C VAL A 47 2.13 -14.55 2.62
N GLN A 48 1.48 -15.00 1.56
CA GLN A 48 1.22 -16.42 1.35
C GLN A 48 2.48 -17.07 0.78
N GLU A 49 2.91 -18.14 1.39
CA GLU A 49 4.10 -18.88 0.95
C GLU A 49 3.78 -20.30 0.56
#